data_8e833568544243b310b91b10fde3b731
#
_entry.id   8e833568544243b310b91b10fde3b731
#
_cell.length_a   1.000
_cell.length_b   1.000
_cell.length_c   1.000
_cell.angle_alpha   90.00
_cell.angle_beta   90.00
_cell.angle_gamma   90.00
#
_symmetry.space_group_name_H-M   'P 1'
#
loop_
_entity.id
_entity.type
_entity.pdbx_description
1 polymer ?
#
loop_
_entity_poly.entity_id
_entity_poly.type
_entity_poly.pdbx_seq_one_letter_code
_entity_poly.pdbx_strand_id
1 'polypeptide(L)'
;MSGLAPNGGLNLPGPGKRARFTGSMRLLRHADFERVYKQGRRHFAAHMTVFYLLRAQGEGLRIGFTVGRVLGGAVDRNRMKRRLRESVRLHWPGVPVPVDVVINPKKSVLRVDFAVLGNEISGAFEAIQKSLKRT
;
A
#
# COMPACT_ATOMS: atom_id res chain seq x y z
N MET A 1 11.49 14.21 6.97
CA MET A 1 10.61 14.45 7.08
C MET A 1 10.20 14.66 6.96
N SER A 2 10.57 14.44 6.70
CA SER A 2 9.74 14.66 6.79
C SER A 2 9.37 14.50 6.44
N GLY A 3 9.74 14.21 6.39
CA GLY A 3 8.95 14.09 6.50
C GLY A 3 8.80 13.94 5.92
N LEU A 4 9.14 13.59 6.18
CA LEU A 4 8.57 13.44 5.93
C LEU A 4 8.81 13.74 5.33
N ALA A 5 9.21 13.65 5.03
CA ALA A 5 8.85 13.94 4.74
C ALA A 5 9.23 14.03 4.16
N PRO A 6 9.58 13.86 3.89
CA PRO A 6 9.34 14.04 3.56
C PRO A 6 9.40 14.26 2.99
N ASN A 7 9.93 14.17 2.82
CA ASN A 7 9.33 14.49 2.41
C ASN A 7 9.76 14.81 2.22
N GLY A 8 10.87 14.81 2.53
CA GLY A 8 10.91 15.36 2.32
C GLY A 8 10.74 15.41 2.25
N GLY A 9 11.85 15.61 2.32
CA GLY A 9 10.96 15.37 2.06
C GLY A 9 9.69 15.23 1.42
N LEU A 10 9.23 14.16 1.62
CA LEU A 10 7.89 13.89 1.14
C LEU A 10 6.86 14.61 2.00
N ASN A 11 6.27 15.63 1.43
CA ASN A 11 5.20 16.34 2.09
C ASN A 11 3.89 15.68 1.73
N LEU A 12 3.31 14.96 2.68
CA LEU A 12 1.99 14.41 2.49
C LEU A 12 0.93 15.46 2.80
N PRO A 13 -0.15 15.52 2.02
CA PRO A 13 -1.22 16.47 2.29
C PRO A 13 -1.84 16.21 3.66
N GLY A 14 -2.25 17.26 4.32
CA GLY A 14 -2.99 17.13 5.56
C GLY A 14 -4.39 16.58 5.34
N PRO A 15 -5.16 16.42 6.44
CA PRO A 15 -6.54 15.95 6.33
C PRO A 15 -7.36 16.84 5.39
N GLY A 16 -8.18 16.21 4.58
CA GLY A 16 -9.01 16.90 3.62
C GLY A 16 -8.37 17.16 2.28
N LYS A 17 -7.08 16.99 2.17
CA LYS A 17 -6.40 17.12 0.89
C LYS A 17 -6.12 15.75 0.32
N ARG A 18 -6.19 15.65 -1.00
CA ARG A 18 -5.98 14.38 -1.67
C ARG A 18 -4.52 14.18 -1.99
N ALA A 19 -3.96 13.10 -1.49
CA ALA A 19 -2.65 12.66 -1.90
C ALA A 19 -2.73 12.09 -3.31
N ARG A 20 -1.69 12.31 -4.11
CA ARG A 20 -1.60 11.69 -5.43
C ARG A 20 -0.54 10.63 -5.40
N PHE A 21 -0.78 9.55 -6.14
CA PHE A 21 0.25 8.56 -6.34
C PHE A 21 1.26 9.10 -7.33
N THR A 22 2.41 9.49 -6.80
CA THR A 22 3.53 9.89 -7.64
C THR A 22 4.35 8.66 -7.98
N GLY A 23 5.30 8.82 -8.89
CA GLY A 23 6.20 7.73 -9.23
C GLY A 23 6.97 7.21 -8.02
N SER A 24 7.29 8.07 -7.05
CA SER A 24 8.03 7.69 -5.86
C SER A 24 7.21 6.88 -4.87
N MET A 25 5.89 6.92 -4.97
CA MET A 25 4.99 6.19 -4.07
C MET A 25 4.63 4.81 -4.58
N ARG A 26 4.87 4.53 -5.86
CA ARG A 26 4.49 3.26 -6.47
C ARG A 26 5.62 2.26 -6.45
N LEU A 27 5.27 1.01 -6.26
CA LEU A 27 6.20 -0.08 -6.43
C LEU A 27 6.27 -0.36 -7.94
N LEU A 28 7.44 -0.19 -8.52
CA LEU A 28 7.51 -0.01 -9.96
C LEU A 28 7.98 -1.22 -10.75
N ARG A 29 8.78 -2.08 -10.15
CA ARG A 29 9.49 -3.09 -10.93
C ARG A 29 9.12 -4.48 -10.48
N HIS A 30 9.15 -5.39 -11.45
CA HIS A 30 8.93 -6.80 -11.17
C HIS A 30 9.86 -7.34 -10.09
N ALA A 31 11.13 -6.91 -10.12
CA ALA A 31 12.11 -7.32 -9.12
C ALA A 31 11.73 -6.89 -7.72
N ASP A 32 11.09 -5.72 -7.58
CA ASP A 32 10.63 -5.24 -6.28
C ASP A 32 9.50 -6.13 -5.74
N PHE A 33 8.55 -6.50 -6.60
CA PHE A 33 7.47 -7.42 -6.20
C PHE A 33 8.04 -8.75 -5.74
N GLU A 34 8.97 -9.31 -6.51
CA GLU A 34 9.57 -10.60 -6.15
C GLU A 34 10.29 -10.53 -4.82
N ARG A 35 11.02 -9.46 -4.59
CA ARG A 35 11.76 -9.28 -3.34
C ARG A 35 10.81 -9.25 -2.16
N VAL A 36 9.73 -8.50 -2.28
CA VAL A 36 8.73 -8.40 -1.21
C VAL A 36 8.09 -9.75 -0.95
N TYR A 37 7.74 -10.50 -1.99
CA TYR A 37 7.15 -11.83 -1.81
C TYR A 37 8.10 -12.82 -1.16
N LYS A 38 9.37 -12.78 -1.53
CA LYS A 38 10.35 -13.76 -1.02
C LYS A 38 10.84 -13.43 0.38
N GLN A 39 11.04 -12.17 0.67
CA GLN A 39 11.71 -11.75 1.90
C GLN A 39 10.80 -11.01 2.88
N GLY A 40 9.66 -10.57 2.42
CA GLY A 40 8.77 -9.75 3.21
C GLY A 40 7.91 -10.53 4.17
N ARG A 41 7.24 -9.78 5.02
CA ARG A 41 6.25 -10.31 5.94
C ARG A 41 4.86 -10.16 5.37
N ARG A 42 3.90 -10.84 5.97
CA ARG A 42 2.50 -10.82 5.51
C ARG A 42 1.58 -10.32 6.61
N HIS A 43 0.60 -9.57 6.19
CA HIS A 43 -0.53 -9.19 7.04
C HIS A 43 -1.79 -9.64 6.31
N PHE A 44 -2.60 -10.48 6.98
CA PHE A 44 -3.81 -11.02 6.38
C PHE A 44 -5.02 -10.20 6.80
N ALA A 45 -5.82 -9.80 5.83
CA ALA A 45 -7.09 -9.15 6.06
C ALA A 45 -8.20 -9.95 5.39
N ALA A 46 -9.45 -9.58 5.64
CA ALA A 46 -10.58 -10.32 5.09
C ALA A 46 -10.64 -10.29 3.57
N HIS A 47 -10.29 -9.14 2.98
CA HIS A 47 -10.45 -8.93 1.54
C HIS A 47 -9.13 -8.74 0.80
N MET A 48 -8.02 -8.88 1.48
CA MET A 48 -6.70 -8.70 0.84
C MET A 48 -5.60 -9.31 1.71
N THR A 49 -4.47 -9.60 1.07
CA THR A 49 -3.24 -9.95 1.78
C THR A 49 -2.24 -8.86 1.48
N VAL A 50 -1.58 -8.36 2.51
CA VAL A 50 -0.62 -7.28 2.38
C VAL A 50 0.77 -7.82 2.70
N PHE A 51 1.68 -7.71 1.73
CA PHE A 51 3.08 -8.10 1.91
C PHE A 51 3.90 -6.84 2.09
N TYR A 52 4.87 -6.86 2.98
CA TYR A 52 5.70 -5.68 3.21
C TYR A 52 7.13 -6.07 3.54
N LEU A 53 8.07 -5.19 3.16
CA LEU A 53 9.49 -5.42 3.36
C LEU A 53 10.19 -4.08 3.57
N LEU A 54 11.00 -3.99 4.63
CA LEU A 54 11.84 -2.83 4.86
C LEU A 54 12.97 -2.82 3.83
N ARG A 55 13.15 -1.69 3.15
CA ARG A 55 14.23 -1.54 2.18
C ARG A 55 15.53 -1.15 2.88
N ALA A 56 16.66 -1.48 2.25
CA ALA A 56 17.96 -1.08 2.76
C ALA A 56 18.25 0.42 2.53
N GLN A 57 17.63 1.00 1.52
CA GLN A 57 17.90 2.38 1.13
C GLN A 57 16.64 3.11 0.71
N GLY A 58 16.70 4.43 0.73
CA GLY A 58 15.62 5.28 0.31
C GLY A 58 14.72 5.69 1.47
N GLU A 59 13.67 6.40 1.16
CA GLU A 59 12.73 6.92 2.16
C GLU A 59 11.31 6.62 1.74
N GLY A 60 10.46 6.50 2.74
CA GLY A 60 9.03 6.45 2.55
C GLY A 60 8.50 5.14 2.04
N LEU A 61 7.21 5.10 1.95
CA LEU A 61 6.44 3.94 1.56
C LEU A 61 6.27 3.90 0.05
N ARG A 62 6.52 2.73 -0.54
CA ARG A 62 6.18 2.49 -1.94
C ARG A 62 5.16 1.37 -1.98
N ILE A 63 4.15 1.51 -2.84
CA ILE A 63 3.04 0.57 -2.87
C ILE A 63 2.81 0.04 -4.28
N GLY A 64 2.54 -1.24 -4.38
CA GLY A 64 2.11 -1.88 -5.61
C GLY A 64 0.91 -2.76 -5.36
N PHE A 65 0.12 -2.96 -6.40
CA PHE A 65 -1.05 -3.81 -6.35
C PHE A 65 -0.89 -4.95 -7.35
N THR A 66 -1.13 -6.17 -6.91
CA THR A 66 -1.12 -7.33 -7.81
C THR A 66 -2.56 -7.73 -8.11
N VAL A 67 -3.04 -7.36 -9.28
CA VAL A 67 -4.40 -7.65 -9.72
C VAL A 67 -4.32 -8.44 -11.01
N GLY A 68 -4.25 -9.76 -10.87
CA GLY A 68 -4.07 -10.65 -12.00
C GLY A 68 -5.37 -11.04 -12.68
N ARG A 69 -5.24 -11.72 -13.80
CA ARG A 69 -6.38 -12.14 -14.64
C ARG A 69 -7.36 -13.05 -13.91
N VAL A 70 -6.88 -13.81 -12.95
CA VAL A 70 -7.73 -14.71 -12.17
C VAL A 70 -8.83 -13.95 -11.42
N LEU A 71 -8.64 -12.66 -11.18
CA LEU A 71 -9.60 -11.84 -10.45
C LEU A 71 -10.72 -11.28 -11.34
N GLY A 72 -10.63 -11.45 -12.65
CA GLY A 72 -11.68 -11.00 -13.55
C GLY A 72 -11.14 -10.33 -14.79
N GLY A 73 -12.04 -9.74 -15.58
CA GLY A 73 -11.68 -9.03 -16.79
C GLY A 73 -11.06 -7.67 -16.51
N ALA A 74 -10.68 -7.00 -17.59
CA ALA A 74 -9.97 -5.72 -17.49
C ALA A 74 -10.77 -4.66 -16.74
N VAL A 75 -12.07 -4.59 -16.96
CA VAL A 75 -12.93 -3.60 -16.31
C VAL A 75 -12.94 -3.80 -14.79
N ASP A 76 -13.14 -5.05 -14.37
CA ASP A 76 -13.17 -5.38 -12.95
C ASP A 76 -11.82 -5.14 -12.29
N ARG A 77 -10.74 -5.54 -12.97
CA ARG A 77 -9.40 -5.35 -12.42
C ARG A 77 -9.06 -3.87 -12.27
N ASN A 78 -9.45 -3.05 -13.25
CA ASN A 78 -9.22 -1.61 -13.17
C ASN A 78 -10.02 -1.00 -12.03
N ARG A 79 -11.24 -1.48 -11.80
CA ARG A 79 -12.08 -1.02 -10.71
C ARG A 79 -11.46 -1.38 -9.36
N MET A 80 -10.93 -2.60 -9.21
CA MET A 80 -10.23 -3.00 -8.00
C MET A 80 -9.05 -2.09 -7.70
N LYS A 81 -8.22 -1.84 -8.72
CA LYS A 81 -7.05 -0.97 -8.57
C LYS A 81 -7.46 0.42 -8.15
N ARG A 82 -8.53 0.94 -8.73
CA ARG A 82 -9.01 2.29 -8.42
C ARG A 82 -9.49 2.38 -6.98
N ARG A 83 -10.29 1.40 -6.54
CA ARG A 83 -10.78 1.36 -5.17
C ARG A 83 -9.63 1.26 -4.16
N LEU A 84 -8.67 0.39 -4.42
CA LEU A 84 -7.52 0.22 -3.55
C LEU A 84 -6.66 1.47 -3.52
N ARG A 85 -6.40 2.05 -4.68
CA ARG A 85 -5.58 3.26 -4.78
C ARG A 85 -6.21 4.43 -4.02
N GLU A 86 -7.51 4.60 -4.17
CA GLU A 86 -8.24 5.65 -3.47
C GLU A 86 -8.20 5.42 -1.96
N SER A 87 -8.41 4.20 -1.52
CA SER A 87 -8.40 3.86 -0.11
C SER A 87 -7.02 4.08 0.52
N VAL A 88 -5.96 3.67 -0.19
CA VAL A 88 -4.59 3.90 0.26
C VAL A 88 -4.31 5.39 0.37
N ARG A 89 -4.75 6.15 -0.63
CA ARG A 89 -4.53 7.59 -0.65
C ARG A 89 -5.16 8.29 0.55
N LEU A 90 -6.38 7.88 0.89
CA LEU A 90 -7.11 8.46 2.02
C LEU A 90 -6.55 8.06 3.38
N HIS A 91 -5.84 6.93 3.45
CA HIS A 91 -5.32 6.40 4.71
C HIS A 91 -3.79 6.36 4.73
N TRP A 92 -3.15 7.17 3.91
CA TRP A 92 -1.70 7.20 3.80
C TRP A 92 -1.08 7.50 5.16
N PRO A 93 -0.20 6.62 5.65
CA PRO A 93 0.26 6.69 7.05
C PRO A 93 1.38 7.69 7.32
N GLY A 94 1.99 8.26 6.29
CA GLY A 94 3.11 9.15 6.50
C GLY A 94 4.34 8.48 7.10
N VAL A 95 4.53 7.22 6.82
CA VAL A 95 5.65 6.45 7.40
C VAL A 95 6.98 6.95 6.81
N PRO A 96 7.91 7.39 7.66
CA PRO A 96 9.19 7.91 7.17
C PRO A 96 10.19 6.82 6.80
N VAL A 97 9.98 5.59 7.25
CA VAL A 97 10.91 4.50 6.97
C VAL A 97 10.70 3.91 5.58
N PRO A 98 11.77 3.39 4.96
CA PRO A 98 11.67 2.88 3.59
C PRO A 98 11.05 1.48 3.55
N VAL A 99 9.77 1.42 3.23
CA VAL A 99 9.02 0.16 3.18
C VAL A 99 8.39 -0.03 1.81
N ASP A 100 8.54 -1.22 1.27
CA ASP A 100 7.83 -1.64 0.06
C ASP A 100 6.63 -2.48 0.47
N VAL A 101 5.48 -2.16 -0.07
CA VAL A 101 4.22 -2.84 0.25
C VAL A 101 3.56 -3.32 -1.02
N VAL A 102 3.14 -4.58 -1.02
CA VAL A 102 2.38 -5.16 -2.13
C VAL A 102 1.04 -5.64 -1.60
N ILE A 103 -0.03 -5.16 -2.21
CA ILE A 103 -1.38 -5.56 -1.83
C ILE A 103 -1.92 -6.52 -2.87
N ASN A 104 -2.30 -7.72 -2.42
CA ASN A 104 -2.94 -8.73 -3.24
C ASN A 104 -4.41 -8.77 -2.85
N PRO A 105 -5.31 -8.16 -3.63
CA PRO A 105 -6.72 -8.16 -3.29
C PRO A 105 -7.39 -9.48 -3.62
N LYS A 106 -8.45 -9.77 -2.87
CA LYS A 106 -9.38 -10.82 -3.24
C LYS A 106 -10.49 -10.20 -4.08
N LYS A 107 -11.24 -11.05 -4.77
CA LYS A 107 -12.32 -10.60 -5.64
C LYS A 107 -13.39 -9.80 -4.89
N SER A 108 -13.57 -10.08 -3.61
CA SER A 108 -14.52 -9.39 -2.76
C SER A 108 -14.26 -7.90 -2.61
N VAL A 109 -13.06 -7.44 -2.95
CA VAL A 109 -12.73 -6.00 -2.94
C VAL A 109 -13.68 -5.21 -3.83
N LEU A 110 -14.23 -5.83 -4.87
CA LEU A 110 -15.18 -5.17 -5.76
C LEU A 110 -16.53 -4.86 -5.11
N ARG A 111 -16.91 -5.65 -4.12
CA ARG A 111 -18.27 -5.63 -3.58
C ARG A 111 -18.37 -5.10 -2.16
N VAL A 112 -17.28 -5.13 -1.43
CA VAL A 112 -17.28 -4.68 -0.04
C VAL A 112 -17.42 -3.17 0.04
N ASP A 113 -18.05 -2.69 1.12
CA ASP A 113 -18.19 -1.26 1.33
C ASP A 113 -16.80 -0.60 1.37
N PHE A 114 -16.73 0.59 0.79
CA PHE A 114 -15.46 1.31 0.72
C PHE A 114 -14.88 1.60 2.11
N ALA A 115 -15.76 1.84 3.10
CA ALA A 115 -15.31 2.05 4.47
C ALA A 115 -14.61 0.82 5.03
N VAL A 116 -15.06 -0.38 4.68
CA VAL A 116 -14.43 -1.62 5.11
C VAL A 116 -13.03 -1.74 4.51
N LEU A 117 -12.87 -1.39 3.24
CA LEU A 117 -11.55 -1.37 2.62
C LEU A 117 -10.61 -0.42 3.35
N GLY A 118 -11.11 0.76 3.67
CA GLY A 118 -10.33 1.76 4.41
C GLY A 118 -9.85 1.23 5.74
N ASN A 119 -10.76 0.56 6.46
CA ASN A 119 -10.42 -0.02 7.77
C ASN A 119 -9.34 -1.10 7.63
N GLU A 120 -9.44 -1.95 6.62
CA GLU A 120 -8.43 -2.98 6.40
C GLU A 120 -7.07 -2.41 6.03
N ILE A 121 -7.07 -1.38 5.20
CA ILE A 121 -5.82 -0.73 4.80
C ILE A 121 -5.19 0.01 5.98
N SER A 122 -5.98 0.72 6.77
CA SER A 122 -5.49 1.36 7.99
C SER A 122 -4.91 0.34 8.96
N GLY A 123 -5.61 -0.78 9.14
CA GLY A 123 -5.13 -1.86 10.00
C GLY A 123 -3.82 -2.44 9.52
N ALA A 124 -3.67 -2.61 8.21
CA ALA A 124 -2.43 -3.09 7.63
C ALA A 124 -1.28 -2.12 7.89
N PHE A 125 -1.50 -0.84 7.68
CA PHE A 125 -0.47 0.17 7.93
C PHE A 125 -0.09 0.22 9.40
N GLU A 126 -1.04 0.08 10.31
CA GLU A 126 -0.75 -0.01 11.74
C GLU A 126 0.12 -1.22 12.06
N ALA A 127 -0.24 -2.37 11.50
CA ALA A 127 0.53 -3.61 11.71
C ALA A 127 1.96 -3.46 11.21
N ILE A 128 2.14 -2.81 10.05
CA ILE A 128 3.46 -2.55 9.49
C ILE A 128 4.27 -1.67 10.43
N GLN A 129 3.68 -0.58 10.90
CA GLN A 129 4.36 0.34 11.80
C GLN A 129 4.77 -0.34 13.10
N LYS A 130 3.89 -1.15 13.68
CA LYS A 130 4.22 -1.91 14.89
C LYS A 130 5.33 -2.90 14.67
N SER A 131 5.31 -3.57 13.54
CA SER A 131 6.36 -4.53 13.18
C SER A 131 7.72 -3.85 13.05
N LEU A 132 7.75 -2.67 12.46
CA LEU A 132 8.99 -1.92 12.28
C LEU A 132 9.56 -1.40 13.60
N LYS A 133 8.71 -1.05 14.54
CA LYS A 133 9.16 -0.57 15.86
C LYS A 133 9.84 -1.66 16.69
N ARG A 134 9.56 -2.91 16.38
CA ARG A 134 10.15 -4.04 17.10
C ARG A 134 11.49 -4.49 16.53
N THR A 135 11.92 -3.89 15.46
CA THR A 135 13.13 -4.31 14.75
C THR A 135 14.39 -3.58 15.21
#